data_0c65b6b5dd35fd3d15357f74ee1acd67
#
_entry.id   0c65b6b5dd35fd3d15357f74ee1acd67
#
_cell.length_a   1.000
_cell.length_b   1.000
_cell.length_c   1.000
_cell.angle_alpha   90.00
_cell.angle_beta   90.00
_cell.angle_gamma   90.00
#
_symmetry.space_group_name_H-M   'P 1'
#
loop_
_entity.id
_entity.type
_entity.pdbx_description
1 polymer ?
#
loop_
_entity_poly.entity_id
_entity_poly.type
_entity_poly.pdbx_seq_one_letter_code
_entity_poly.pdbx_strand_id
1 'polypeptide(L)'
;MRSPTSFLPETASRLPHTIDRFAGRLTNRLLRAAPWQLIEVPTREPIVSFTFDDVPDSALRVGAAILEACGVRGTFYISGGLEGQVEPDRTLIDAAGCRELVARGHEIGCHTYGHRDIRHLDRASLAADLADNARYLDAVDPRRGRRNFAYPYNSGSLGKRSMLADSYRTCRAGGEAINRGPTDPTFLKAIEIRQPETLVAGLTRWIDALIADPGWLILFTHDISPTPTPYGASPAAFERLVAHAVERGCCVLTVDAALDRMGFREAGQ
;
A
#
# COMPACT_ATOMS: atom_id res chain seq x y z
N MET A 1 -28.94 -35.43 -13.74
CA MET A 1 -29.68 -34.17 -13.62
C MET A 1 -29.48 -33.64 -12.21
N ARG A 2 -28.68 -32.66 -12.00
CA ARG A 2 -28.54 -31.92 -10.72
C ARG A 2 -28.94 -30.49 -11.01
N SER A 3 -29.94 -29.97 -10.27
CA SER A 3 -30.49 -28.63 -10.41
C SER A 3 -29.47 -27.56 -10.01
N PRO A 4 -29.44 -26.38 -10.64
CA PRO A 4 -28.59 -25.28 -10.24
C PRO A 4 -29.19 -24.61 -9.01
N THR A 5 -28.40 -24.54 -7.92
CA THR A 5 -28.70 -23.74 -6.75
C THR A 5 -28.59 -22.25 -7.11
N SER A 6 -29.71 -21.56 -7.04
CA SER A 6 -29.80 -20.12 -7.23
C SER A 6 -29.10 -19.38 -6.09
N PHE A 7 -28.03 -18.67 -6.38
CA PHE A 7 -27.48 -17.67 -5.49
C PHE A 7 -28.42 -16.46 -5.43
N LEU A 8 -29.10 -16.28 -4.32
CA LEU A 8 -29.78 -15.03 -4.00
C LEU A 8 -28.72 -14.00 -3.58
N PRO A 9 -28.75 -12.75 -4.11
CA PRO A 9 -27.87 -11.72 -3.62
C PRO A 9 -28.31 -11.28 -2.22
N GLU A 10 -27.40 -11.38 -1.27
CA GLU A 10 -27.55 -10.87 0.09
C GLU A 10 -27.66 -9.34 0.01
N THR A 11 -28.86 -8.81 0.16
CA THR A 11 -29.14 -7.37 0.25
C THR A 11 -28.75 -6.87 1.63
N ALA A 12 -27.44 -6.73 1.88
CA ALA A 12 -26.98 -5.88 2.95
C ALA A 12 -27.31 -4.43 2.57
N SER A 13 -28.09 -3.73 3.39
CA SER A 13 -28.45 -2.33 3.22
C SER A 13 -27.18 -1.48 3.20
N ARG A 14 -26.69 -1.13 2.00
CA ARG A 14 -25.53 -0.24 1.85
C ARG A 14 -25.96 1.16 2.23
N LEU A 15 -25.33 1.74 3.25
CA LEU A 15 -25.44 3.14 3.56
C LEU A 15 -25.17 4.01 2.30
N PRO A 16 -25.80 5.16 2.13
CA PRO A 16 -25.47 6.07 1.03
C PRO A 16 -23.96 6.33 0.99
N HIS A 17 -23.33 6.32 -0.19
CA HIS A 17 -21.88 6.47 -0.39
C HIS A 17 -21.25 7.66 0.36
N THR A 18 -22.01 8.74 0.55
CA THR A 18 -21.56 9.91 1.30
C THR A 18 -21.43 9.65 2.80
N ILE A 19 -22.37 8.92 3.39
CA ILE A 19 -22.37 8.57 4.83
C ILE A 19 -21.22 7.58 5.10
N ASP A 20 -21.02 6.61 4.23
CA ASP A 20 -19.94 5.62 4.37
C ASP A 20 -18.56 6.27 4.29
N ARG A 21 -18.34 7.20 3.35
CA ARG A 21 -17.10 7.99 3.25
C ARG A 21 -16.86 8.85 4.48
N PHE A 22 -17.91 9.43 5.06
CA PHE A 22 -17.80 10.22 6.29
C PHE A 22 -17.44 9.34 7.48
N ALA A 23 -18.11 8.21 7.65
CA ALA A 23 -17.80 7.22 8.69
C ALA A 23 -16.35 6.73 8.59
N GLY A 24 -15.84 6.45 7.38
CA GLY A 24 -14.44 6.08 7.14
C GLY A 24 -13.45 7.17 7.57
N ARG A 25 -13.72 8.43 7.24
CA ARG A 25 -12.87 9.56 7.67
C ARG A 25 -12.84 9.70 9.19
N LEU A 26 -13.99 9.55 9.86
CA LEU A 26 -14.09 9.62 11.32
C LEU A 26 -13.32 8.46 11.97
N THR A 27 -13.51 7.24 11.49
CA THR A 27 -12.76 6.06 11.97
C THR A 27 -11.26 6.26 11.82
N ASN A 28 -10.80 6.73 10.66
CA ASN A 28 -9.39 7.01 10.43
C ASN A 28 -8.85 8.11 11.35
N ARG A 29 -9.65 9.13 11.65
CA ARG A 29 -9.29 10.17 12.64
C ARG A 29 -9.12 9.60 14.04
N LEU A 30 -10.03 8.72 14.46
CA LEU A 30 -9.94 8.03 15.76
C LEU A 30 -8.73 7.10 15.83
N LEU A 31 -8.46 6.35 14.77
CA LEU A 31 -7.26 5.49 14.68
C LEU A 31 -5.96 6.28 14.86
N ARG A 32 -5.88 7.47 14.28
CA ARG A 32 -4.72 8.37 14.45
C ARG A 32 -4.63 8.99 15.84
N ALA A 33 -5.78 9.29 16.46
CA ALA A 33 -5.83 9.89 17.79
C ALA A 33 -5.55 8.90 18.93
N ALA A 34 -5.74 7.59 18.68
CA ALA A 34 -5.54 6.51 19.64
C ALA A 34 -4.54 5.49 19.06
N PRO A 35 -3.23 5.77 19.06
CA PRO A 35 -2.23 4.84 18.54
C PRO A 35 -2.27 3.54 19.33
N TRP A 36 -2.04 2.41 18.61
CA TRP A 36 -2.04 1.08 19.21
C TRP A 36 -0.70 0.76 19.87
N GLN A 37 0.35 0.95 19.11
CA GLN A 37 1.71 0.71 19.52
C GLN A 37 2.59 1.75 18.82
N LEU A 38 3.55 2.32 19.51
CA LEU A 38 4.42 3.32 18.90
C LEU A 38 5.80 2.72 18.63
N ILE A 39 6.30 2.96 17.43
CA ILE A 39 7.70 2.81 17.06
C ILE A 39 8.32 4.20 16.94
N GLU A 40 9.60 4.30 17.16
CA GLU A 40 10.34 5.55 16.92
C GLU A 40 10.82 5.56 15.47
N VAL A 41 10.35 6.53 14.68
CA VAL A 41 10.88 6.80 13.35
C VAL A 41 12.04 7.78 13.50
N PRO A 42 13.29 7.35 13.25
CA PRO A 42 14.44 8.23 13.41
C PRO A 42 14.38 9.38 12.40
N THR A 43 14.77 10.58 12.85
CA THR A 43 14.81 11.80 12.03
C THR A 43 16.22 12.13 11.52
N ARG A 44 17.11 11.13 11.42
CA ARG A 44 18.50 11.34 11.05
C ARG A 44 18.77 11.40 9.55
N GLU A 45 17.92 10.73 8.78
CA GLU A 45 18.05 10.66 7.32
C GLU A 45 16.68 10.71 6.65
N PRO A 46 16.57 11.30 5.44
CA PRO A 46 15.33 11.37 4.69
C PRO A 46 15.07 10.02 3.99
N ILE A 47 14.06 9.26 4.45
CA ILE A 47 13.67 7.97 3.87
C ILE A 47 12.41 8.17 3.02
N VAL A 48 12.43 7.66 1.78
CA VAL A 48 11.26 7.63 0.88
C VAL A 48 10.95 6.18 0.50
N SER A 49 9.66 5.80 0.55
CA SER A 49 9.19 4.53 -0.01
C SER A 49 8.13 4.81 -1.07
N PHE A 50 8.36 4.32 -2.31
CA PHE A 50 7.37 4.31 -3.37
C PHE A 50 6.60 2.99 -3.30
N THR A 51 5.28 3.09 -3.22
CA THR A 51 4.41 1.92 -3.09
C THR A 51 3.30 1.92 -4.13
N PHE A 52 2.79 0.73 -4.49
CA PHE A 52 1.74 0.54 -5.47
C PHE A 52 0.63 -0.32 -4.87
N ASP A 53 -0.62 0.10 -5.07
CA ASP A 53 -1.81 -0.62 -4.65
C ASP A 53 -2.50 -1.27 -5.86
N ASP A 54 -3.29 -2.31 -5.63
CA ASP A 54 -3.98 -3.13 -6.65
C ASP A 54 -3.03 -3.76 -7.69
N VAL A 55 -1.95 -3.10 -7.97
CA VAL A 55 -0.87 -3.47 -8.89
C VAL A 55 -1.38 -3.84 -10.29
N PRO A 56 -1.84 -2.86 -11.08
CA PRO A 56 -2.00 -3.03 -12.51
C PRO A 56 -0.68 -3.45 -13.17
N ASP A 57 -0.73 -4.19 -14.30
CA ASP A 57 0.47 -4.63 -15.01
C ASP A 57 1.36 -3.48 -15.48
N SER A 58 0.82 -2.28 -15.65
CA SER A 58 1.59 -1.07 -15.90
C SER A 58 2.47 -0.66 -14.71
N ALA A 59 2.10 -1.00 -13.47
CA ALA A 59 2.95 -0.78 -12.29
C ALA A 59 4.22 -1.64 -12.36
N LEU A 60 4.11 -2.90 -12.82
CA LEU A 60 5.28 -3.77 -13.10
C LEU A 60 6.07 -3.28 -14.31
N ARG A 61 5.38 -3.11 -15.48
CA ARG A 61 6.06 -2.85 -16.76
C ARG A 61 6.70 -1.48 -16.83
N VAL A 62 6.09 -0.48 -16.23
CA VAL A 62 6.54 0.91 -16.32
C VAL A 62 7.01 1.42 -14.96
N GLY A 63 6.19 1.29 -13.92
CA GLY A 63 6.51 1.81 -12.58
C GLY A 63 7.78 1.19 -11.99
N ALA A 64 7.89 -0.15 -11.99
CA ALA A 64 9.08 -0.85 -11.52
C ALA A 64 10.33 -0.52 -12.38
N ALA A 65 10.17 -0.44 -13.70
CA ALA A 65 11.27 -0.11 -14.61
C ALA A 65 11.84 1.30 -14.35
N ILE A 66 10.97 2.28 -14.07
CA ILE A 66 11.41 3.65 -13.70
C ILE A 66 12.18 3.64 -12.38
N LEU A 67 11.69 2.92 -11.37
CA LEU A 67 12.41 2.79 -10.09
C LEU A 67 13.79 2.17 -10.29
N GLU A 68 13.88 1.11 -11.10
CA GLU A 68 15.14 0.41 -11.39
C GLU A 68 16.12 1.27 -12.19
N ALA A 69 15.63 2.05 -13.14
CA ALA A 69 16.46 2.99 -13.89
C ALA A 69 17.10 4.04 -12.98
N CYS A 70 16.44 4.38 -11.87
CA CYS A 70 16.99 5.22 -10.81
C CYS A 70 17.80 4.43 -9.75
N GLY A 71 18.03 3.13 -9.94
CA GLY A 71 18.78 2.29 -9.01
C GLY A 71 18.06 1.91 -7.73
N VAL A 72 16.73 2.12 -7.63
CA VAL A 72 15.93 1.91 -6.42
C VAL A 72 14.84 0.85 -6.60
N ARG A 73 14.18 0.47 -5.52
CA ARG A 73 13.11 -0.53 -5.51
C ARG A 73 11.88 0.01 -4.79
N GLY A 74 10.70 -0.56 -5.09
CA GLY A 74 9.43 -0.20 -4.50
C GLY A 74 8.72 -1.38 -3.84
N THR A 75 7.60 -1.09 -3.17
CA THR A 75 6.73 -2.07 -2.52
C THR A 75 5.40 -2.15 -3.27
N PHE A 76 4.94 -3.36 -3.56
CA PHE A 76 3.72 -3.64 -4.33
C PHE A 76 2.73 -4.43 -3.48
N TYR A 77 1.58 -3.83 -3.17
CA TYR A 77 0.54 -4.43 -2.34
C TYR A 77 -0.47 -5.17 -3.20
N ILE A 78 -0.48 -6.49 -3.09
CA ILE A 78 -1.18 -7.43 -3.97
C ILE A 78 -2.48 -7.93 -3.32
N SER A 79 -3.55 -7.94 -4.11
CA SER A 79 -4.82 -8.62 -3.83
C SER A 79 -4.92 -9.88 -4.70
N GLY A 80 -4.52 -11.04 -4.16
CA GLY A 80 -4.38 -12.27 -4.94
C GLY A 80 -5.68 -12.77 -5.58
N GLY A 81 -6.83 -12.46 -5.01
CA GLY A 81 -8.13 -12.81 -5.57
C GLY A 81 -8.52 -12.02 -6.82
N LEU A 82 -7.75 -10.98 -7.16
CA LEU A 82 -7.95 -10.17 -8.36
C LEU A 82 -6.92 -10.48 -9.45
N GLU A 83 -6.14 -11.56 -9.29
CA GLU A 83 -5.11 -11.99 -10.22
C GLU A 83 -5.59 -11.99 -11.67
N GLY A 84 -4.90 -11.26 -12.55
CA GLY A 84 -5.17 -11.21 -13.98
C GLY A 84 -6.53 -10.62 -14.36
N GLN A 85 -7.26 -10.00 -13.44
CA GLN A 85 -8.55 -9.38 -13.73
C GLN A 85 -8.38 -8.25 -14.74
N VAL A 86 -9.18 -8.29 -15.79
CA VAL A 86 -9.26 -7.24 -16.82
C VAL A 86 -10.35 -6.26 -16.43
N GLU A 87 -9.98 -5.02 -16.22
CA GLU A 87 -10.86 -3.89 -15.98
C GLU A 87 -10.93 -3.00 -17.26
N PRO A 88 -11.88 -2.08 -17.38
CA PRO A 88 -12.04 -1.28 -18.61
C PRO A 88 -10.80 -0.50 -19.04
N ASP A 89 -9.95 -0.11 -18.10
CA ASP A 89 -8.81 0.80 -18.28
C ASP A 89 -7.47 0.20 -17.81
N ARG A 90 -7.46 -1.02 -17.23
CA ARG A 90 -6.26 -1.68 -16.74
C ARG A 90 -6.45 -3.20 -16.63
N THR A 91 -5.34 -3.93 -16.65
CA THR A 91 -5.29 -5.35 -16.29
C THR A 91 -4.46 -5.48 -15.01
N LEU A 92 -4.94 -6.23 -14.03
CA LEU A 92 -4.23 -6.46 -12.78
C LEU A 92 -3.15 -7.53 -12.98
N ILE A 93 -2.08 -7.42 -12.20
CA ILE A 93 -0.94 -8.33 -12.28
C ILE A 93 -1.35 -9.79 -12.00
N ASP A 94 -0.71 -10.71 -12.66
CA ASP A 94 -0.85 -12.15 -12.42
C ASP A 94 0.28 -12.71 -11.52
N ALA A 95 0.21 -13.99 -11.16
CA ALA A 95 1.24 -14.64 -10.34
C ALA A 95 2.61 -14.65 -11.01
N ALA A 96 2.70 -14.66 -12.34
CA ALA A 96 3.97 -14.58 -13.05
C ALA A 96 4.61 -13.20 -12.89
N GLY A 97 3.82 -12.14 -13.04
CA GLY A 97 4.25 -10.77 -12.78
C GLY A 97 4.64 -10.52 -11.32
N CYS A 98 3.91 -11.11 -10.35
CA CYS A 98 4.31 -11.04 -8.94
C CYS A 98 5.69 -11.66 -8.70
N ARG A 99 5.96 -12.86 -9.27
CA ARG A 99 7.29 -13.51 -9.20
C ARG A 99 8.36 -12.68 -9.89
N GLU A 100 8.03 -12.01 -10.99
CA GLU A 100 8.96 -11.12 -11.69
C GLU A 100 9.35 -9.93 -10.82
N LEU A 101 8.39 -9.26 -10.13
CA LEU A 101 8.68 -8.18 -9.17
C LEU A 101 9.68 -8.65 -8.11
N VAL A 102 9.43 -9.81 -7.50
CA VAL A 102 10.30 -10.40 -6.46
C VAL A 102 11.70 -10.70 -7.02
N ALA A 103 11.79 -11.32 -8.20
CA ALA A 103 13.07 -11.65 -8.85
C ALA A 103 13.90 -10.40 -9.19
N ARG A 104 13.22 -9.25 -9.43
CA ARG A 104 13.84 -7.95 -9.68
C ARG A 104 14.16 -7.18 -8.39
N GLY A 105 13.92 -7.77 -7.21
CA GLY A 105 14.27 -7.23 -5.91
C GLY A 105 13.27 -6.24 -5.34
N HIS A 106 12.06 -6.16 -5.89
CA HIS A 106 10.97 -5.41 -5.29
C HIS A 106 10.32 -6.19 -4.15
N GLU A 107 9.69 -5.46 -3.23
CA GLU A 107 8.90 -6.05 -2.16
C GLU A 107 7.45 -6.26 -2.62
N ILE A 108 6.85 -7.40 -2.27
CA ILE A 108 5.41 -7.59 -2.33
C ILE A 108 4.80 -7.65 -0.93
N GLY A 109 3.71 -6.91 -0.73
CA GLY A 109 2.93 -6.82 0.50
C GLY A 109 1.48 -7.28 0.31
N CYS A 110 0.72 -7.30 1.39
CA CYS A 110 -0.68 -7.73 1.40
C CYS A 110 -1.63 -6.54 1.20
N HIS A 111 -2.64 -6.72 0.29
CA HIS A 111 -3.73 -5.76 0.09
C HIS A 111 -5.12 -6.41 0.26
N THR A 112 -5.24 -7.38 1.19
CA THR A 112 -6.34 -8.35 1.32
C THR A 112 -6.43 -9.27 0.09
N TYR A 113 -7.23 -10.34 0.15
CA TYR A 113 -7.41 -11.24 -1.00
C TYR A 113 -8.40 -10.67 -2.01
N GLY A 114 -9.58 -10.27 -1.53
CA GLY A 114 -10.67 -9.80 -2.38
C GLY A 114 -10.79 -8.29 -2.49
N HIS A 115 -9.76 -7.49 -2.11
CA HIS A 115 -9.77 -6.02 -2.13
C HIS A 115 -11.05 -5.44 -1.49
N ARG A 116 -11.45 -5.99 -0.34
CA ARG A 116 -12.67 -5.58 0.35
C ARG A 116 -12.37 -4.53 1.41
N ASP A 117 -13.27 -3.57 1.58
CA ASP A 117 -13.17 -2.62 2.70
C ASP A 117 -13.35 -3.38 4.02
N ILE A 118 -12.27 -3.43 4.80
CA ILE A 118 -12.24 -4.21 6.05
C ILE A 118 -13.25 -3.74 7.09
N ARG A 119 -13.78 -2.52 6.98
CA ARG A 119 -14.82 -2.01 7.89
C ARG A 119 -16.09 -2.85 7.80
N HIS A 120 -16.41 -3.34 6.61
CA HIS A 120 -17.63 -4.10 6.30
C HIS A 120 -17.51 -5.61 6.48
N LEU A 121 -16.31 -6.12 6.82
CA LEU A 121 -16.11 -7.52 7.14
C LEU A 121 -16.29 -7.76 8.64
N ASP A 122 -16.81 -8.91 9.05
CA ASP A 122 -16.64 -9.38 10.41
C ASP A 122 -15.21 -9.92 10.62
N ARG A 123 -14.85 -10.28 11.86
CA ARG A 123 -13.50 -10.75 12.16
C ARG A 123 -13.17 -12.09 11.50
N ALA A 124 -14.14 -13.00 11.38
CA ALA A 124 -13.93 -14.31 10.77
C ALA A 124 -13.74 -14.19 9.27
N SER A 125 -14.57 -13.39 8.59
CA SER A 125 -14.46 -13.11 7.16
C SER A 125 -13.15 -12.40 6.81
N LEU A 126 -12.70 -11.44 7.65
CA LEU A 126 -11.41 -10.81 7.45
C LEU A 126 -10.26 -11.81 7.65
N ALA A 127 -10.31 -12.65 8.70
CA ALA A 127 -9.28 -13.65 8.94
C ALA A 127 -9.15 -14.64 7.77
N ALA A 128 -10.28 -15.09 7.21
CA ALA A 128 -10.29 -15.96 6.04
C ALA A 128 -9.68 -15.28 4.80
N ASP A 129 -10.09 -14.04 4.52
CA ASP A 129 -9.57 -13.23 3.40
C ASP A 129 -8.05 -13.01 3.50
N LEU A 130 -7.56 -12.67 4.70
CA LEU A 130 -6.13 -12.50 4.95
C LEU A 130 -5.35 -13.81 4.81
N ALA A 131 -5.92 -14.95 5.26
CA ALA A 131 -5.30 -16.26 5.13
C ALA A 131 -5.24 -16.70 3.65
N ASP A 132 -6.28 -16.41 2.86
CA ASP A 132 -6.29 -16.66 1.42
C ASP A 132 -5.21 -15.87 0.71
N ASN A 133 -5.06 -14.57 1.05
CA ASN A 133 -4.01 -13.74 0.47
C ASN A 133 -2.61 -14.18 0.91
N ALA A 134 -2.44 -14.59 2.16
CA ALA A 134 -1.17 -15.12 2.64
C ALA A 134 -0.74 -16.36 1.84
N ARG A 135 -1.66 -17.32 1.59
CA ARG A 135 -1.37 -18.50 0.76
C ARG A 135 -0.96 -18.12 -0.67
N TYR A 136 -1.67 -17.16 -1.27
CA TYR A 136 -1.33 -16.66 -2.60
C TYR A 136 0.07 -16.02 -2.62
N LEU A 137 0.35 -15.12 -1.69
CA LEU A 137 1.63 -14.43 -1.60
C LEU A 137 2.79 -15.38 -1.32
N ASP A 138 2.59 -16.40 -0.47
CA ASP A 138 3.62 -17.40 -0.18
C ASP A 138 3.93 -18.32 -1.39
N ALA A 139 2.95 -18.52 -2.29
CA ALA A 139 3.17 -19.25 -3.55
C ALA A 139 3.98 -18.47 -4.58
N VAL A 140 3.98 -17.13 -4.52
CA VAL A 140 4.74 -16.28 -5.47
C VAL A 140 6.01 -15.69 -4.86
N ASP A 141 6.09 -15.57 -3.54
CA ASP A 141 7.25 -15.09 -2.78
C ASP A 141 7.37 -15.87 -1.46
N PRO A 142 8.05 -17.05 -1.45
CA PRO A 142 8.22 -17.88 -0.27
C PRO A 142 9.26 -17.24 0.69
N ARG A 143 8.87 -16.24 1.45
CA ARG A 143 9.72 -15.54 2.42
C ARG A 143 9.42 -15.98 3.85
N ARG A 144 10.39 -15.81 4.75
CA ARG A 144 10.19 -15.94 6.19
C ARG A 144 9.84 -14.57 6.79
N GLY A 145 9.01 -14.57 7.84
CA GLY A 145 8.61 -13.36 8.56
C GLY A 145 7.32 -12.74 8.03
N ARG A 146 6.82 -11.76 8.79
CA ARG A 146 5.58 -11.06 8.46
C ARG A 146 5.80 -10.09 7.30
N ARG A 147 4.77 -9.94 6.48
CA ARG A 147 4.74 -8.96 5.38
C ARG A 147 4.25 -7.61 5.88
N ASN A 148 4.37 -6.60 5.04
CA ASN A 148 3.69 -5.32 5.22
C ASN A 148 2.29 -5.36 4.58
N PHE A 149 1.39 -4.55 5.09
CA PHE A 149 -0.01 -4.48 4.69
C PHE A 149 -0.38 -3.05 4.24
N ALA A 150 -1.24 -2.92 3.23
CA ALA A 150 -1.91 -1.68 2.91
C ALA A 150 -3.43 -1.86 3.02
N TYR A 151 -4.10 -0.87 3.61
CA TYR A 151 -5.55 -0.88 3.76
C TYR A 151 -6.24 -0.60 2.42
N PRO A 152 -7.10 -1.51 1.88
CA PRO A 152 -7.98 -1.16 0.79
C PRO A 152 -8.78 0.10 1.10
N TYR A 153 -8.95 0.96 0.10
CA TYR A 153 -9.63 2.26 0.23
C TYR A 153 -9.03 3.19 1.31
N ASN A 154 -7.81 2.92 1.78
CA ASN A 154 -7.18 3.61 2.92
C ASN A 154 -8.06 3.61 4.20
N SER A 155 -8.93 2.62 4.36
CA SER A 155 -9.96 2.55 5.40
C SER A 155 -9.57 1.55 6.50
N GLY A 156 -9.22 2.07 7.68
CA GLY A 156 -8.93 1.26 8.86
C GLY A 156 -10.16 0.88 9.68
N SER A 157 -9.98 -0.02 10.65
CA SER A 157 -11.02 -0.46 11.58
C SER A 157 -10.45 -0.66 12.99
N LEU A 158 -11.01 0.05 13.97
CA LEU A 158 -10.59 -0.06 15.38
C LEU A 158 -10.70 -1.50 15.90
N GLY A 159 -11.83 -2.17 15.62
CA GLY A 159 -12.09 -3.52 16.11
C GLY A 159 -11.24 -4.64 15.47
N LYS A 160 -10.51 -4.33 14.39
CA LYS A 160 -9.68 -5.29 13.65
C LYS A 160 -8.18 -5.00 13.73
N ARG A 161 -7.82 -3.90 14.37
CA ARG A 161 -6.45 -3.40 14.46
C ARG A 161 -5.49 -4.41 15.10
N SER A 162 -5.90 -5.05 16.20
CA SER A 162 -5.07 -6.07 16.86
C SER A 162 -4.75 -7.24 15.92
N MET A 163 -5.73 -7.75 15.20
CA MET A 163 -5.52 -8.84 14.23
C MET A 163 -4.47 -8.47 13.18
N LEU A 164 -4.52 -7.24 12.65
CA LEU A 164 -3.56 -6.77 11.66
C LEU A 164 -2.17 -6.56 12.30
N ALA A 165 -2.10 -6.01 13.52
CA ALA A 165 -0.86 -5.85 14.26
C ALA A 165 -0.15 -7.17 14.54
N ASP A 166 -0.92 -8.24 14.81
CA ASP A 166 -0.38 -9.58 15.04
C ASP A 166 0.09 -10.26 13.75
N SER A 167 -0.50 -9.90 12.60
CA SER A 167 -0.27 -10.56 11.31
C SER A 167 0.79 -9.89 10.44
N TYR A 168 0.97 -8.57 10.57
CA TYR A 168 1.83 -7.77 9.67
C TYR A 168 2.87 -6.96 10.43
N ARG A 169 4.00 -6.66 9.75
CA ARG A 169 5.04 -5.76 10.30
C ARG A 169 4.49 -4.35 10.44
N THR A 170 3.85 -3.86 9.39
CA THR A 170 3.18 -2.55 9.37
C THR A 170 1.92 -2.58 8.53
N CYS A 171 1.03 -1.59 8.77
CA CYS A 171 -0.16 -1.38 7.99
C CYS A 171 -0.20 0.09 7.52
N ARG A 172 -0.12 0.31 6.20
CA ARG A 172 -0.15 1.62 5.58
C ARG A 172 -1.59 2.02 5.24
N ALA A 173 -1.94 3.23 5.62
CA ALA A 173 -3.17 3.91 5.20
C ALA A 173 -2.82 5.19 4.43
N GLY A 174 -3.81 6.02 4.13
CA GLY A 174 -3.60 7.40 3.67
C GLY A 174 -3.33 8.35 4.83
N GLY A 175 -3.25 9.65 4.57
CA GLY A 175 -3.17 10.69 5.61
C GLY A 175 -1.99 11.62 5.48
N GLU A 176 -1.84 12.20 4.34
CA GLU A 176 -0.96 13.30 3.88
C GLU A 176 0.00 13.89 4.94
N ALA A 177 0.97 13.08 5.40
CA ALA A 177 2.03 13.52 6.29
C ALA A 177 3.25 12.60 6.19
N ILE A 178 4.41 13.13 6.58
CA ILE A 178 5.63 12.38 6.79
C ILE A 178 5.55 11.70 8.17
N ASN A 179 5.96 10.45 8.26
CA ASN A 179 6.06 9.73 9.53
C ASN A 179 7.35 10.16 10.23
N ARG A 180 7.24 10.68 11.46
CA ARG A 180 8.35 11.18 12.28
C ARG A 180 8.11 10.88 13.75
N GLY A 181 9.18 10.66 14.51
CA GLY A 181 9.11 10.41 15.94
C GLY A 181 8.17 9.24 16.29
N PRO A 182 7.41 9.33 17.37
CA PRO A 182 6.46 8.29 17.77
C PRO A 182 5.39 8.09 16.69
N THR A 183 5.43 6.96 16.02
CA THR A 183 4.56 6.61 14.89
C THR A 183 3.93 5.25 15.11
N ASP A 184 2.64 5.12 14.78
CA ASP A 184 1.91 3.86 14.88
C ASP A 184 2.14 3.00 13.64
N PRO A 185 2.82 1.86 13.74
CA PRO A 185 3.07 0.98 12.60
C PRO A 185 1.81 0.32 12.05
N THR A 186 0.73 0.28 12.83
CA THR A 186 -0.55 -0.28 12.38
C THR A 186 -1.38 0.70 11.57
N PHE A 187 -0.93 1.96 11.44
CA PHE A 187 -1.65 3.00 10.68
C PHE A 187 -0.70 4.07 10.13
N LEU A 188 0.32 3.62 9.37
CA LEU A 188 1.29 4.52 8.74
C LEU A 188 0.61 5.49 7.78
N LYS A 189 1.08 6.72 7.79
CA LYS A 189 0.61 7.78 6.89
C LYS A 189 1.32 7.66 5.54
N ALA A 190 0.58 7.92 4.45
CA ALA A 190 1.12 7.96 3.11
C ALA A 190 0.40 9.02 2.27
N ILE A 191 1.07 9.48 1.22
CA ILE A 191 0.58 10.51 0.31
C ILE A 191 0.33 9.89 -1.05
N GLU A 192 -0.84 10.16 -1.61
CA GLU A 192 -1.26 9.60 -2.89
C GLU A 192 -0.66 10.36 -4.07
N ILE A 193 -0.03 9.63 -4.99
CA ILE A 193 0.37 10.09 -6.31
C ILE A 193 -0.82 9.80 -7.25
N ARG A 194 -1.55 10.83 -7.65
CA ARG A 194 -2.78 10.70 -8.44
C ARG A 194 -3.02 11.89 -9.36
N GLN A 195 -3.95 11.73 -10.28
CA GLN A 195 -4.40 12.81 -11.14
C GLN A 195 -5.12 13.95 -10.38
N PRO A 196 -5.10 15.20 -10.90
CA PRO A 196 -4.42 15.61 -12.12
C PRO A 196 -2.90 15.72 -11.97
N GLU A 197 -2.15 15.67 -13.08
CA GLU A 197 -0.68 15.67 -13.11
C GLU A 197 -0.04 16.86 -12.36
N THR A 198 -0.75 17.97 -12.26
CA THR A 198 -0.32 19.13 -11.46
C THR A 198 -0.17 18.78 -9.96
N LEU A 199 -0.95 17.83 -9.45
CA LEU A 199 -0.78 17.32 -8.07
C LEU A 199 0.51 16.51 -7.96
N VAL A 200 0.82 15.67 -8.95
CA VAL A 200 2.06 14.87 -8.98
C VAL A 200 3.28 15.80 -8.96
N ALA A 201 3.29 16.83 -9.80
CA ALA A 201 4.35 17.84 -9.81
C ALA A 201 4.51 18.56 -8.44
N GLY A 202 3.39 18.76 -7.73
CA GLY A 202 3.40 19.37 -6.39
C GLY A 202 3.93 18.47 -5.28
N LEU A 203 4.14 17.17 -5.55
CA LEU A 203 4.62 16.23 -4.52
C LEU A 203 6.11 16.39 -4.19
N THR A 204 6.90 17.02 -5.06
CA THR A 204 8.32 17.35 -4.80
C THR A 204 8.48 18.18 -3.52
N ARG A 205 7.51 19.02 -3.17
CA ARG A 205 7.50 19.78 -1.91
C ARG A 205 7.57 18.91 -0.66
N TRP A 206 7.01 17.67 -0.72
CA TRP A 206 7.08 16.74 0.40
C TRP A 206 8.47 16.14 0.55
N ILE A 207 9.16 15.91 -0.58
CA ILE A 207 10.56 15.48 -0.60
C ILE A 207 11.44 16.60 -0.06
N ASP A 208 11.22 17.85 -0.48
CA ASP A 208 11.97 18.99 0.03
C ASP A 208 11.72 19.23 1.54
N ALA A 209 10.47 19.05 1.99
CA ALA A 209 10.14 19.11 3.43
C ALA A 209 10.77 17.95 4.22
N LEU A 210 10.93 16.78 3.60
CA LEU A 210 11.61 15.62 4.20
C LEU A 210 13.12 15.86 4.33
N ILE A 211 13.74 16.55 3.36
CA ILE A 211 15.16 16.96 3.44
C ILE A 211 15.37 17.97 4.55
N ALA A 212 14.47 18.96 4.68
CA ALA A 212 14.56 19.99 5.71
C ALA A 212 14.37 19.46 7.13
N ASP A 213 13.50 18.48 7.29
CA ASP A 213 13.19 17.82 8.56
C ASP A 213 13.00 16.32 8.29
N PRO A 214 14.06 15.49 8.47
CA PRO A 214 14.06 14.09 8.10
C PRO A 214 13.00 13.24 8.84
N GLY A 215 12.62 12.16 8.19
CA GLY A 215 11.62 11.18 8.63
C GLY A 215 11.41 10.12 7.56
N TRP A 216 10.24 9.51 7.53
CA TRP A 216 9.85 8.51 6.54
C TRP A 216 8.63 8.96 5.75
N LEU A 217 8.82 9.30 4.47
CA LEU A 217 7.79 9.64 3.51
C LEU A 217 7.39 8.38 2.73
N ILE A 218 6.14 7.97 2.82
CA ILE A 218 5.57 6.92 1.99
C ILE A 218 4.70 7.56 0.93
N LEU A 219 4.97 7.25 -0.33
CA LEU A 219 4.18 7.66 -1.48
C LEU A 219 3.49 6.43 -2.07
N PHE A 220 2.21 6.53 -2.44
CA PHE A 220 1.50 5.41 -3.06
C PHE A 220 0.74 5.83 -4.31
N THR A 221 0.62 4.91 -5.25
CA THR A 221 -0.11 5.08 -6.51
C THR A 221 -0.67 3.73 -6.96
N HIS A 222 -1.31 3.68 -8.12
CA HIS A 222 -1.82 2.46 -8.72
C HIS A 222 -1.14 2.19 -10.06
N ASP A 223 -1.60 2.81 -11.13
CA ASP A 223 -1.09 2.61 -12.49
C ASP A 223 -0.09 3.71 -12.94
N ILE A 224 0.87 3.32 -13.74
CA ILE A 224 1.78 4.24 -14.43
C ILE A 224 1.58 4.07 -15.94
N SER A 225 0.85 4.99 -16.54
CA SER A 225 0.38 4.88 -17.92
C SER A 225 0.38 6.25 -18.62
N PRO A 226 0.57 6.31 -19.95
CA PRO A 226 0.38 7.55 -20.71
C PRO A 226 -1.04 8.14 -20.57
N THR A 227 -2.02 7.29 -20.31
CA THR A 227 -3.42 7.65 -20.02
C THR A 227 -3.83 7.06 -18.67
N PRO A 228 -3.31 7.62 -17.56
CA PRO A 228 -3.50 7.00 -16.25
C PRO A 228 -4.94 7.13 -15.76
N THR A 229 -5.35 6.18 -14.91
CA THR A 229 -6.60 6.32 -14.15
C THR A 229 -6.56 7.55 -13.24
N PRO A 230 -7.67 7.97 -12.64
CA PRO A 230 -7.64 9.04 -11.63
C PRO A 230 -6.68 8.79 -10.46
N TYR A 231 -6.28 7.53 -10.21
CA TYR A 231 -5.42 7.10 -9.11
C TYR A 231 -3.98 6.81 -9.53
N GLY A 232 -3.64 7.02 -10.79
CA GLY A 232 -2.33 6.78 -11.38
C GLY A 232 -1.57 8.05 -11.75
N ALA A 233 -0.42 7.88 -12.39
CA ALA A 233 0.41 8.95 -12.89
C ALA A 233 0.95 8.65 -14.30
N SER A 234 1.30 9.71 -15.06
CA SER A 234 2.04 9.52 -16.30
C SER A 234 3.48 9.04 -16.01
N PRO A 235 4.10 8.27 -16.93
CA PRO A 235 5.48 7.82 -16.76
C PRO A 235 6.45 8.99 -16.51
N ALA A 236 6.33 10.07 -17.28
CA ALA A 236 7.19 11.24 -17.14
C ALA A 236 7.02 11.96 -15.79
N ALA A 237 5.80 12.02 -15.24
CA ALA A 237 5.57 12.64 -13.94
C ALA A 237 6.12 11.78 -12.81
N PHE A 238 5.92 10.45 -12.89
CA PHE A 238 6.44 9.51 -11.90
C PHE A 238 7.97 9.47 -11.93
N GLU A 239 8.59 9.40 -13.12
CA GLU A 239 10.05 9.44 -13.29
C GLU A 239 10.67 10.71 -12.66
N ARG A 240 10.11 11.90 -12.96
CA ARG A 240 10.56 13.15 -12.34
C ARG A 240 10.49 13.11 -10.82
N LEU A 241 9.45 12.51 -10.26
CA LEU A 241 9.29 12.44 -8.81
C LEU A 241 10.32 11.50 -8.17
N VAL A 242 10.57 10.33 -8.79
CA VAL A 242 11.60 9.37 -8.34
C VAL A 242 13.00 9.97 -8.47
N ALA A 243 13.31 10.55 -9.63
CA ALA A 243 14.59 11.22 -9.86
C ALA A 243 14.84 12.34 -8.85
N HIS A 244 13.83 13.17 -8.57
CA HIS A 244 13.93 14.23 -7.57
C HIS A 244 14.29 13.68 -6.19
N ALA A 245 13.67 12.58 -5.74
CA ALA A 245 14.00 11.97 -4.46
C ALA A 245 15.45 11.47 -4.41
N VAL A 246 15.93 10.83 -5.47
CA VAL A 246 17.31 10.32 -5.57
C VAL A 246 18.33 11.47 -5.64
N GLU A 247 18.10 12.47 -6.50
CA GLU A 247 18.97 13.63 -6.68
C GLU A 247 19.08 14.48 -5.40
N ARG A 248 17.99 14.55 -4.61
CA ARG A 248 17.99 15.23 -3.31
C ARG A 248 18.66 14.44 -2.20
N GLY A 249 19.17 13.23 -2.49
CA GLY A 249 19.90 12.40 -1.52
C GLY A 249 19.02 11.66 -0.55
N CYS A 250 17.75 11.41 -0.88
CA CYS A 250 16.90 10.58 -0.05
C CYS A 250 17.34 9.08 -0.12
N CYS A 251 17.26 8.38 1.01
CA CYS A 251 17.31 6.93 1.05
C CYS A 251 16.00 6.37 0.49
N VAL A 252 15.96 6.02 -0.79
CA VAL A 252 14.77 5.43 -1.40
C VAL A 252 14.79 3.91 -1.17
N LEU A 253 13.88 3.41 -0.37
CA LEU A 253 13.85 2.03 0.13
C LEU A 253 12.44 1.42 -0.01
N THR A 254 12.38 0.09 -0.14
CA THR A 254 11.11 -0.62 0.09
C THR A 254 10.65 -0.42 1.53
N VAL A 255 9.39 -0.72 1.83
CA VAL A 255 8.87 -0.58 3.21
C VAL A 255 9.63 -1.49 4.17
N ASP A 256 9.90 -2.74 3.77
CA ASP A 256 10.69 -3.68 4.56
C ASP A 256 12.11 -3.17 4.83
N ALA A 257 12.81 -2.72 3.78
CA ALA A 257 14.16 -2.19 3.91
C ALA A 257 14.22 -0.90 4.74
N ALA A 258 13.18 -0.06 4.67
CA ALA A 258 13.07 1.14 5.50
C ALA A 258 12.92 0.78 6.99
N LEU A 259 12.10 -0.23 7.31
CA LEU A 259 11.95 -0.74 8.67
C LEU A 259 13.25 -1.31 9.21
N ASP A 260 13.96 -2.10 8.40
CA ASP A 260 15.27 -2.67 8.79
C ASP A 260 16.31 -1.56 9.01
N ARG A 261 16.32 -0.55 8.13
CA ARG A 261 17.21 0.62 8.24
C ARG A 261 16.95 1.42 9.53
N MET A 262 15.71 1.52 9.96
CA MET A 262 15.31 2.16 11.21
C MET A 262 15.54 1.27 12.44
N GLY A 263 15.99 0.03 12.27
CA GLY A 263 16.20 -0.92 13.35
C GLY A 263 14.90 -1.49 13.94
N PHE A 264 13.80 -1.41 13.18
CA PHE A 264 12.53 -2.00 13.60
C PHE A 264 12.59 -3.52 13.47
N ARG A 265 12.78 -4.20 14.62
CA ARG A 265 12.79 -5.66 14.69
C ARG A 265 11.44 -6.17 15.15
N GLU A 266 11.01 -7.30 14.59
CA GLU A 266 9.84 -8.00 15.09
C GLU A 266 10.10 -8.51 16.53
N ALA A 267 9.10 -8.38 17.39
CA ALA A 267 9.18 -8.96 18.72
C ALA A 267 9.30 -10.49 18.59
N GLY A 268 10.45 -11.06 18.92
CA GLY A 268 10.69 -12.51 18.88
C GLY A 268 11.78 -12.99 17.89
N GLN A 269 12.56 -12.09 17.29
CA GLN A 269 13.83 -12.43 16.62
C GLN A 269 15.04 -12.13 17.50
#